data_a4430f0bb96af54b1feed199d1a5f89d
#
_entry.id   a4430f0bb96af54b1feed199d1a5f89d
#
_cell.length_a   1.000
_cell.length_b   1.000
_cell.length_c   1.000
_cell.angle_alpha   90.00
_cell.angle_beta   90.00
_cell.angle_gamma   90.00
#
_symmetry.space_group_name_H-M   'P 1'
#
loop_
_entity.id
_entity.type
_entity.pdbx_description
1 polymer ?
#
loop_
_entity_poly.entity_id
_entity_poly.type
_entity_poly.pdbx_seq_one_letter_code
_entity_poly.pdbx_strand_id
1 'polypeptide(L)'
;VCHINGGGCTLGSPRLENKTLYQTATKGFTMITYDNLPLTIHDIMEARTRLNGRVYKTGQPRSNYLSERCKGEIFLKFENMQRTGSFKIRGAFNKLSSLTEEEKRQGVVACSAGNHAQGVSLSCAMLGINGKVVMPSCAPKSKVAATTDYSAEVILHGNSFNETIAKASEIMEMEGRLFIPPFDDEKVIAGQGTIGLEILEDLYDVDNVIVPIGGGGLIAGVALAIKSINPRINIIGVQSENVHGMASSYYAGHITNHRNAGTLADGCDVARPGVLTYEIVKDLVTDIVLVTEEEIRSSMVHLIQRNKIITEGAGALASAALLSGKLDHYIQGKKTVSIISGGNIDLSRVSQITGLETTH
;
A
#
# COMPACT_ATOMS: atom_id res chain seq x y z
N VAL A 1 58.15 -21.09 22.97
CA VAL A 1 57.72 -22.46 23.29
C VAL A 1 56.25 -22.54 22.99
N CYS A 2 55.90 -23.35 21.98
CA CYS A 2 54.57 -23.69 21.54
C CYS A 2 53.73 -24.33 22.64
N HIS A 3 52.41 -24.06 22.64
CA HIS A 3 51.40 -25.11 22.80
C HIS A 3 50.14 -24.75 22.03
N ILE A 4 49.84 -25.59 21.03
CA ILE A 4 48.61 -25.73 20.29
C ILE A 4 47.64 -26.55 21.16
N ASN A 5 46.41 -26.11 21.32
CA ASN A 5 45.32 -27.04 21.63
C ASN A 5 44.05 -26.59 20.87
N GLY A 6 43.53 -27.52 20.09
CA GLY A 6 42.38 -27.40 19.26
C GLY A 6 41.07 -27.44 20.04
N GLY A 7 40.02 -26.87 19.44
CA GLY A 7 38.64 -26.89 19.94
C GLY A 7 37.70 -26.27 18.96
N GLY A 8 36.99 -27.13 18.26
CA GLY A 8 35.64 -27.03 17.77
C GLY A 8 35.13 -25.70 17.16
N CYS A 9 35.07 -25.66 15.84
CA CYS A 9 34.30 -24.67 15.09
C CYS A 9 32.79 -25.01 15.23
N THR A 10 32.05 -24.27 16.06
CA THR A 10 30.59 -24.23 16.05
C THR A 10 30.19 -23.05 15.21
N LEU A 11 29.59 -23.31 14.06
CA LEU A 11 28.90 -22.34 13.24
C LEU A 11 27.70 -21.78 14.03
N GLY A 12 27.92 -20.68 14.75
CA GLY A 12 26.89 -19.83 15.29
C GLY A 12 26.33 -18.93 14.18
N SER A 13 25.05 -19.04 13.93
CA SER A 13 24.32 -18.16 13.02
C SER A 13 24.55 -16.68 13.35
N PRO A 14 24.82 -15.80 12.37
CA PRO A 14 24.84 -14.36 12.60
C PRO A 14 23.40 -13.83 12.60
N ARG A 15 22.72 -13.89 13.72
CA ARG A 15 21.47 -13.17 13.97
C ARG A 15 21.64 -12.31 15.21
N LEU A 16 21.37 -11.00 15.05
CA LEU A 16 21.20 -9.98 16.10
C LEU A 16 22.47 -9.27 16.61
N GLU A 17 23.22 -8.64 15.74
CA GLU A 17 24.08 -7.52 16.16
C GLU A 17 24.17 -6.49 15.06
N ASN A 18 23.25 -5.52 15.07
CA ASN A 18 23.38 -4.14 14.58
C ASN A 18 22.03 -3.42 14.73
N LYS A 19 21.61 -3.21 15.99
CA LYS A 19 20.52 -2.27 16.30
C LYS A 19 21.18 -0.98 16.79
N THR A 20 21.33 -0.01 15.92
CA THR A 20 21.73 1.34 16.33
C THR A 20 20.52 2.06 16.88
N LEU A 21 20.53 2.30 18.20
CA LEU A 21 19.50 3.07 18.90
C LEU A 21 19.81 4.56 18.74
N TYR A 22 19.04 5.27 17.90
CA TYR A 22 19.06 6.73 17.86
C TYR A 22 17.99 7.31 18.79
N GLN A 23 18.42 8.05 19.80
CA GLN A 23 17.52 8.87 20.63
C GLN A 23 17.25 10.18 19.89
N THR A 24 16.14 10.26 19.20
CA THR A 24 15.54 11.53 18.78
C THR A 24 14.25 11.73 19.56
N ALA A 25 14.23 12.76 20.38
CA ALA A 25 13.12 13.09 21.25
C ALA A 25 11.89 13.57 20.46
N THR A 26 11.05 12.62 20.05
CA THR A 26 9.67 12.90 19.71
C THR A 26 8.78 12.17 20.72
N LYS A 27 8.35 12.88 21.76
CA LYS A 27 7.39 12.40 22.79
C LYS A 27 7.78 11.09 23.52
N GLY A 28 9.07 10.85 23.82
CA GLY A 28 9.47 9.76 24.71
C GLY A 28 9.59 8.35 24.06
N PHE A 29 9.50 8.24 22.75
CA PHE A 29 9.71 6.96 22.05
C PHE A 29 11.15 6.84 21.54
N THR A 30 11.77 5.68 21.79
CA THR A 30 13.04 5.29 21.13
C THR A 30 12.69 4.63 19.82
N MET A 31 13.13 5.23 18.69
CA MET A 31 12.93 4.64 17.37
C MET A 31 13.93 3.53 17.10
N ILE A 32 13.49 2.44 16.49
CA ILE A 32 14.32 1.34 16.03
C ILE A 32 14.62 1.56 14.54
N THR A 33 15.89 1.48 14.16
CA THR A 33 16.30 1.41 12.76
C THR A 33 16.56 -0.04 12.36
N TYR A 34 16.22 -0.36 11.12
CA TYR A 34 16.46 -1.65 10.49
C TYR A 34 17.50 -1.44 9.40
N ASP A 35 18.78 -1.51 9.76
CA ASP A 35 19.91 -1.13 8.88
C ASP A 35 20.08 -2.07 7.68
N ASN A 36 19.45 -3.24 7.70
CA ASN A 36 19.42 -4.21 6.60
C ASN A 36 18.30 -3.94 5.57
N LEU A 37 17.43 -2.97 5.84
CA LEU A 37 16.32 -2.63 4.92
C LEU A 37 16.71 -1.48 3.98
N PRO A 38 16.08 -1.42 2.78
CA PRO A 38 16.41 -0.43 1.76
C PRO A 38 16.06 1.02 2.14
N LEU A 39 15.19 1.21 3.13
CA LEU A 39 14.82 2.52 3.68
C LEU A 39 14.56 2.43 5.18
N THR A 40 14.55 3.59 5.84
CA THR A 40 14.45 3.70 7.30
C THR A 40 13.24 4.55 7.73
N ILE A 41 12.97 4.60 9.02
CA ILE A 41 11.96 5.50 9.60
C ILE A 41 12.27 6.98 9.27
N HIS A 42 13.53 7.37 9.09
CA HIS A 42 13.91 8.72 8.72
C HIS A 42 13.38 9.12 7.34
N ASP A 43 13.40 8.21 6.36
CA ASP A 43 12.80 8.43 5.04
C ASP A 43 11.31 8.69 5.12
N ILE A 44 10.60 8.00 6.03
CA ILE A 44 9.17 8.20 6.28
C ILE A 44 8.92 9.57 6.95
N MET A 45 9.76 9.98 7.89
CA MET A 45 9.66 11.30 8.54
C MET A 45 9.91 12.44 7.55
N GLU A 46 10.87 12.27 6.64
CA GLU A 46 11.07 13.21 5.53
C GLU A 46 9.86 13.26 4.59
N ALA A 47 9.32 12.07 4.23
CA ALA A 47 8.10 11.99 3.43
C ALA A 47 6.94 12.73 4.10
N ARG A 48 6.75 12.56 5.42
CA ARG A 48 5.76 13.29 6.20
C ARG A 48 5.93 14.80 6.08
N THR A 49 7.16 15.29 6.14
CA THR A 49 7.45 16.72 5.99
C THR A 49 7.06 17.22 4.59
N ARG A 50 7.39 16.47 3.54
CA ARG A 50 7.03 16.82 2.15
C ARG A 50 5.52 16.78 1.91
N LEU A 51 4.81 15.86 2.57
CA LEU A 51 3.36 15.67 2.43
C LEU A 51 2.51 16.65 3.24
N ASN A 52 3.11 17.39 4.18
CA ASN A 52 2.39 18.32 5.05
C ASN A 52 1.62 19.38 4.23
N GLY A 53 0.30 19.48 4.45
CA GLY A 53 -0.60 20.35 3.71
C GLY A 53 -0.84 19.96 2.23
N ARG A 54 -0.23 18.87 1.76
CA ARG A 54 -0.37 18.37 0.38
C ARG A 54 -1.35 17.22 0.25
N VAL A 55 -1.46 16.42 1.29
CA VAL A 55 -2.42 15.32 1.42
C VAL A 55 -3.30 15.53 2.64
N TYR A 56 -4.42 14.83 2.71
CA TYR A 56 -5.28 14.88 3.90
C TYR A 56 -4.73 13.96 4.99
N LYS A 57 -4.76 14.39 6.24
CA LYS A 57 -4.78 13.47 7.38
C LYS A 57 -6.18 12.86 7.43
N THR A 58 -6.32 11.63 6.97
CA THR A 58 -7.62 10.96 6.89
C THR A 58 -8.11 10.50 8.25
N GLY A 59 -9.45 10.43 8.41
CA GLY A 59 -10.05 9.99 9.66
C GLY A 59 -9.79 8.52 9.99
N GLN A 60 -9.90 8.21 11.30
CA GLN A 60 -9.76 6.84 11.84
C GLN A 60 -10.85 6.52 12.87
N PRO A 61 -12.16 6.65 12.53
CA PRO A 61 -13.22 6.42 13.50
C PRO A 61 -13.35 4.94 13.87
N ARG A 62 -13.85 4.68 15.08
CA ARG A 62 -14.27 3.37 15.53
C ARG A 62 -15.54 2.94 14.79
N SER A 63 -15.56 1.71 14.28
CA SER A 63 -16.74 1.07 13.70
C SER A 63 -17.47 0.25 14.77
N ASN A 64 -18.64 0.71 15.20
CA ASN A 64 -19.44 -0.05 16.19
C ASN A 64 -19.83 -1.42 15.63
N TYR A 65 -20.33 -1.46 14.38
CA TYR A 65 -20.74 -2.71 13.75
C TYR A 65 -19.62 -3.76 13.67
N LEU A 66 -18.43 -3.35 13.16
CA LEU A 66 -17.31 -4.28 13.08
C LEU A 66 -16.78 -4.65 14.48
N SER A 67 -16.78 -3.72 15.42
CA SER A 67 -16.35 -4.00 16.79
C SER A 67 -17.21 -5.06 17.48
N GLU A 68 -18.53 -4.96 17.33
CA GLU A 68 -19.46 -5.98 17.86
C GLU A 68 -19.29 -7.33 17.16
N ARG A 69 -19.19 -7.30 15.83
CA ARG A 69 -19.08 -8.52 15.01
C ARG A 69 -17.79 -9.28 15.27
N CYS A 70 -16.68 -8.58 15.42
CA CYS A 70 -15.34 -9.12 15.64
C CYS A 70 -14.97 -9.30 17.12
N LYS A 71 -15.83 -8.88 18.06
CA LYS A 71 -15.58 -8.90 19.51
C LYS A 71 -14.27 -8.20 19.92
N GLY A 72 -13.94 -7.08 19.24
CA GLY A 72 -12.76 -6.25 19.48
C GLY A 72 -13.09 -4.77 19.25
N GLU A 73 -12.13 -3.89 19.39
CA GLU A 73 -12.29 -2.48 19.05
C GLU A 73 -11.73 -2.23 17.65
N ILE A 74 -12.60 -2.09 16.64
CA ILE A 74 -12.20 -1.94 15.25
C ILE A 74 -12.31 -0.48 14.80
N PHE A 75 -11.21 0.05 14.27
CA PHE A 75 -11.09 1.38 13.72
C PHE A 75 -10.83 1.30 12.21
N LEU A 76 -11.34 2.26 11.44
CA LEU A 76 -11.21 2.30 9.98
C LEU A 76 -10.38 3.49 9.55
N LYS A 77 -9.18 3.27 9.00
CA LYS A 77 -8.35 4.33 8.42
C LYS A 77 -8.79 4.63 7.00
N PHE A 78 -9.36 5.82 6.75
CA PHE A 78 -10.10 6.17 5.55
C PHE A 78 -9.22 6.72 4.42
N GLU A 79 -8.34 5.91 3.83
CA GLU A 79 -7.57 6.33 2.66
C GLU A 79 -8.40 6.41 1.36
N ASN A 80 -9.61 5.84 1.34
CA ASN A 80 -10.61 6.09 0.29
C ASN A 80 -11.12 7.54 0.26
N MET A 81 -10.92 8.30 1.33
CA MET A 81 -11.29 9.72 1.44
C MET A 81 -10.10 10.66 1.16
N GLN A 82 -8.99 10.14 0.68
CA GLN A 82 -7.83 10.93 0.28
C GLN A 82 -8.13 11.72 -1.01
N ARG A 83 -7.32 12.74 -1.34
CA ARG A 83 -7.53 13.67 -2.48
C ARG A 83 -7.89 13.01 -3.81
N THR A 84 -7.27 11.85 -4.10
CA THR A 84 -7.53 11.08 -5.34
C THR A 84 -8.38 9.83 -5.09
N GLY A 85 -9.13 9.78 -3.98
CA GLY A 85 -9.93 8.62 -3.61
C GLY A 85 -9.12 7.38 -3.21
N SER A 86 -7.81 7.49 -2.98
CA SER A 86 -6.94 6.40 -2.52
C SER A 86 -5.63 6.92 -1.93
N PHE A 87 -4.93 6.07 -1.17
CA PHE A 87 -3.63 6.35 -0.56
C PHE A 87 -2.52 6.69 -1.56
N LYS A 88 -2.66 6.36 -2.83
CA LYS A 88 -1.58 6.42 -3.84
C LYS A 88 -0.95 7.79 -4.01
N ILE A 89 -1.68 8.86 -3.78
CA ILE A 89 -1.16 10.24 -3.83
C ILE A 89 0.02 10.45 -2.87
N ARG A 90 0.04 9.77 -1.71
CA ARG A 90 1.11 9.92 -0.70
C ARG A 90 2.48 9.54 -1.27
N GLY A 91 2.58 8.32 -1.82
CA GLY A 91 3.82 7.84 -2.43
C GLY A 91 4.17 8.58 -3.72
N ALA A 92 3.18 8.84 -4.59
CA ALA A 92 3.38 9.57 -5.83
C ALA A 92 3.91 10.99 -5.56
N PHE A 93 3.26 11.75 -4.68
CA PHE A 93 3.71 13.10 -4.34
C PHE A 93 5.08 13.11 -3.66
N ASN A 94 5.33 12.19 -2.72
CA ASN A 94 6.65 12.11 -2.07
C ASN A 94 7.76 11.84 -3.10
N LYS A 95 7.55 10.90 -4.03
CA LYS A 95 8.50 10.60 -5.11
C LYS A 95 8.74 11.82 -6.01
N LEU A 96 7.69 12.41 -6.55
CA LEU A 96 7.82 13.54 -7.46
C LEU A 96 8.42 14.77 -6.79
N SER A 97 8.06 15.05 -5.54
CA SER A 97 8.62 16.18 -4.77
C SER A 97 10.09 16.02 -4.42
N SER A 98 10.60 14.78 -4.40
CA SER A 98 12.01 14.47 -4.12
C SER A 98 12.92 14.53 -5.37
N LEU A 99 12.35 14.71 -6.55
CA LEU A 99 13.12 14.86 -7.79
C LEU A 99 13.91 16.15 -7.81
N THR A 100 15.10 16.12 -8.40
CA THR A 100 15.89 17.29 -8.69
C THR A 100 15.19 18.20 -9.71
N GLU A 101 15.59 19.46 -9.79
CA GLU A 101 15.01 20.39 -10.79
C GLU A 101 15.30 19.96 -12.24
N GLU A 102 16.41 19.25 -12.48
CA GLU A 102 16.72 18.65 -13.78
C GLU A 102 15.74 17.52 -14.12
N GLU A 103 15.54 16.58 -13.19
CA GLU A 103 14.59 15.46 -13.35
C GLU A 103 13.15 15.96 -13.53
N LYS A 104 12.75 17.02 -12.82
CA LYS A 104 11.42 17.64 -13.00
C LYS A 104 11.27 18.24 -14.42
N ARG A 105 12.32 18.85 -14.97
CA ARG A 105 12.29 19.39 -16.35
C ARG A 105 12.19 18.30 -17.41
N GLN A 106 12.83 17.16 -17.20
CA GLN A 106 12.72 16.00 -18.09
C GLN A 106 11.27 15.47 -18.13
N GLY A 107 10.52 15.63 -17.04
CA GLY A 107 9.18 15.12 -16.88
C GLY A 107 9.15 13.64 -16.52
N VAL A 108 7.96 13.15 -16.30
CA VAL A 108 7.76 11.78 -15.80
C VAL A 108 6.78 10.99 -16.65
N VAL A 109 6.87 9.65 -16.56
CA VAL A 109 5.91 8.76 -17.16
C VAL A 109 5.51 7.68 -16.15
N ALA A 110 4.22 7.30 -16.14
CA ALA A 110 3.70 6.19 -15.35
C ALA A 110 2.86 5.26 -16.23
N CYS A 111 2.76 4.00 -15.81
CA CYS A 111 1.91 2.99 -16.44
C CYS A 111 0.87 2.53 -15.42
N SER A 112 -0.38 2.95 -15.57
CA SER A 112 -1.49 2.55 -14.69
C SER A 112 -2.81 3.09 -15.20
N ALA A 113 -3.88 2.29 -15.12
CA ALA A 113 -5.25 2.74 -15.40
C ALA A 113 -6.08 2.98 -14.13
N GLY A 114 -5.45 3.03 -12.95
CA GLY A 114 -6.16 3.12 -11.67
C GLY A 114 -5.61 4.22 -10.73
N ASN A 115 -5.60 3.91 -9.46
CA ASN A 115 -5.26 4.84 -8.38
C ASN A 115 -3.86 5.47 -8.51
N HIS A 116 -2.88 4.72 -9.03
CA HIS A 116 -1.53 5.26 -9.23
C HIS A 116 -1.50 6.33 -10.31
N ALA A 117 -2.22 6.14 -11.42
CA ALA A 117 -2.37 7.13 -12.48
C ALA A 117 -2.86 8.47 -11.93
N GLN A 118 -3.95 8.45 -11.17
CA GLN A 118 -4.54 9.65 -10.55
C GLN A 118 -3.57 10.30 -9.54
N GLY A 119 -2.90 9.47 -8.72
CA GLY A 119 -1.90 9.96 -7.77
C GLY A 119 -0.74 10.68 -8.43
N VAL A 120 -0.19 10.11 -9.52
CA VAL A 120 0.88 10.74 -10.31
C VAL A 120 0.39 12.01 -10.99
N SER A 121 -0.79 11.96 -11.65
CA SER A 121 -1.34 13.11 -12.37
C SER A 121 -1.57 14.33 -11.47
N LEU A 122 -2.23 14.13 -10.32
CA LEU A 122 -2.44 15.20 -9.35
C LEU A 122 -1.10 15.72 -8.80
N SER A 123 -0.15 14.85 -8.52
CA SER A 123 1.17 15.25 -8.03
C SER A 123 1.93 16.07 -9.06
N CYS A 124 1.86 15.70 -10.34
CA CYS A 124 2.44 16.48 -11.45
C CYS A 124 1.82 17.87 -11.51
N ALA A 125 0.48 17.96 -11.48
CA ALA A 125 -0.23 19.26 -11.48
C ALA A 125 0.20 20.15 -10.30
N MET A 126 0.30 19.58 -9.09
CA MET A 126 0.68 20.31 -7.88
C MET A 126 2.13 20.81 -7.88
N LEU A 127 3.01 20.16 -8.65
CA LEU A 127 4.46 20.43 -8.68
C LEU A 127 4.90 21.09 -9.98
N GLY A 128 4.00 21.30 -10.96
CA GLY A 128 4.33 21.86 -12.27
C GLY A 128 5.19 20.93 -13.13
N ILE A 129 5.11 19.61 -12.93
CA ILE A 129 5.89 18.61 -13.67
C ILE A 129 5.08 18.12 -14.87
N ASN A 130 5.70 18.02 -16.05
CA ASN A 130 5.06 17.43 -17.21
C ASN A 130 4.95 15.89 -17.02
N GLY A 131 3.73 15.39 -16.83
CA GLY A 131 3.45 13.98 -16.59
C GLY A 131 2.71 13.31 -17.73
N LYS A 132 3.16 12.12 -18.14
CA LYS A 132 2.47 11.22 -19.06
C LYS A 132 1.99 9.97 -18.33
N VAL A 133 0.80 9.50 -18.65
CA VAL A 133 0.26 8.26 -18.10
C VAL A 133 -0.17 7.36 -19.24
N VAL A 134 0.46 6.20 -19.34
CA VAL A 134 0.09 5.19 -20.34
C VAL A 134 -0.92 4.23 -19.73
N MET A 135 -2.04 4.04 -20.42
CA MET A 135 -3.15 3.16 -20.02
C MET A 135 -3.48 2.18 -21.15
N PRO A 136 -3.97 0.97 -20.85
CA PRO A 136 -4.48 0.07 -21.90
C PRO A 136 -5.68 0.70 -22.63
N SER A 137 -5.84 0.41 -23.91
CA SER A 137 -6.92 0.95 -24.74
C SER A 137 -8.33 0.59 -24.23
N CYS A 138 -8.43 -0.50 -23.46
CA CYS A 138 -9.68 -0.95 -22.83
C CYS A 138 -9.93 -0.32 -21.44
N ALA A 139 -9.11 0.65 -21.01
CA ALA A 139 -9.30 1.30 -19.71
C ALA A 139 -10.70 1.94 -19.61
N PRO A 140 -11.38 1.83 -18.45
CA PRO A 140 -12.69 2.46 -18.25
C PRO A 140 -12.63 3.98 -18.49
N LYS A 141 -13.61 4.49 -19.22
CA LYS A 141 -13.68 5.93 -19.57
C LYS A 141 -13.66 6.84 -18.34
N SER A 142 -14.31 6.42 -17.25
CA SER A 142 -14.28 7.12 -15.96
C SER A 142 -12.87 7.28 -15.39
N LYS A 143 -12.05 6.23 -15.45
CA LYS A 143 -10.65 6.23 -14.97
C LYS A 143 -9.76 7.09 -15.87
N VAL A 144 -9.98 7.07 -17.19
CA VAL A 144 -9.30 7.96 -18.16
C VAL A 144 -9.64 9.41 -17.85
N ALA A 145 -10.93 9.74 -17.75
CA ALA A 145 -11.40 11.10 -17.45
C ALA A 145 -10.82 11.62 -16.12
N ALA A 146 -10.93 10.83 -15.03
CA ALA A 146 -10.40 11.22 -13.72
C ALA A 146 -8.88 11.49 -13.72
N THR A 147 -8.11 10.78 -14.57
CA THR A 147 -6.67 11.02 -14.71
C THR A 147 -6.39 12.29 -15.53
N THR A 148 -7.15 12.50 -16.62
CA THR A 148 -7.03 13.69 -17.47
C THR A 148 -7.42 14.96 -16.72
N ASP A 149 -8.44 14.91 -15.87
CA ASP A 149 -8.90 16.02 -15.03
C ASP A 149 -7.79 16.54 -14.10
N TYR A 150 -6.80 15.72 -13.76
CA TYR A 150 -5.60 16.10 -13.01
C TYR A 150 -4.45 16.56 -13.90
N SER A 151 -4.72 16.89 -15.19
CA SER A 151 -3.78 17.54 -16.12
C SER A 151 -2.60 16.70 -16.62
N ALA A 152 -2.58 15.39 -16.43
CA ALA A 152 -1.61 14.54 -17.11
C ALA A 152 -2.03 14.22 -18.55
N GLU A 153 -1.05 14.10 -19.45
CA GLU A 153 -1.27 13.57 -20.79
C GLU A 153 -1.53 12.06 -20.70
N VAL A 154 -2.76 11.63 -21.05
CA VAL A 154 -3.13 10.22 -21.06
C VAL A 154 -2.91 9.64 -22.45
N ILE A 155 -2.10 8.56 -22.53
CA ILE A 155 -1.81 7.82 -23.75
C ILE A 155 -2.47 6.45 -23.65
N LEU A 156 -3.47 6.21 -24.50
CA LEU A 156 -4.11 4.89 -24.61
C LEU A 156 -3.32 4.01 -25.57
N HIS A 157 -2.78 2.90 -25.08
CA HIS A 157 -1.97 1.99 -25.90
C HIS A 157 -2.02 0.55 -25.42
N GLY A 158 -2.15 -0.36 -26.39
CA GLY A 158 -2.14 -1.81 -26.16
C GLY A 158 -3.44 -2.34 -25.54
N ASN A 159 -3.56 -3.67 -25.52
CA ASN A 159 -4.70 -4.40 -24.99
C ASN A 159 -4.34 -5.17 -23.70
N SER A 160 -3.07 -5.13 -23.31
CA SER A 160 -2.54 -5.80 -22.13
C SER A 160 -1.65 -4.86 -21.31
N PHE A 161 -1.44 -5.19 -20.03
CA PHE A 161 -0.52 -4.47 -19.17
C PHE A 161 0.92 -4.49 -19.70
N ASN A 162 1.35 -5.61 -20.30
CA ASN A 162 2.69 -5.73 -20.86
C ASN A 162 2.92 -4.80 -22.06
N GLU A 163 1.94 -4.66 -22.95
CA GLU A 163 2.00 -3.70 -24.06
C GLU A 163 2.02 -2.25 -23.56
N THR A 164 1.23 -1.97 -22.55
CA THR A 164 1.17 -0.63 -21.91
C THR A 164 2.52 -0.27 -21.26
N ILE A 165 3.16 -1.21 -20.57
CA ILE A 165 4.49 -1.03 -19.98
C ILE A 165 5.56 -0.85 -21.07
N ALA A 166 5.52 -1.62 -22.14
CA ALA A 166 6.45 -1.48 -23.24
C ALA A 166 6.39 -0.07 -23.86
N LYS A 167 5.17 0.47 -24.04
CA LYS A 167 4.98 1.86 -24.51
C LYS A 167 5.50 2.90 -23.52
N ALA A 168 5.32 2.68 -22.22
CA ALA A 168 5.90 3.58 -21.22
C ALA A 168 7.45 3.56 -21.28
N SER A 169 8.06 2.39 -21.47
CA SER A 169 9.51 2.23 -21.64
C SER A 169 10.02 2.93 -22.92
N GLU A 170 9.29 2.80 -24.03
CA GLU A 170 9.61 3.53 -25.28
C GLU A 170 9.62 5.06 -25.05
N ILE A 171 8.61 5.58 -24.33
CA ILE A 171 8.53 7.02 -24.00
C ILE A 171 9.70 7.45 -23.11
N MET A 172 10.08 6.61 -22.12
CA MET A 172 11.26 6.87 -21.28
C MET A 172 12.53 7.02 -22.13
N GLU A 173 12.76 6.09 -23.04
CA GLU A 173 13.97 6.07 -23.88
C GLU A 173 13.99 7.25 -24.88
N MET A 174 12.87 7.51 -25.55
CA MET A 174 12.80 8.54 -26.59
C MET A 174 12.78 9.98 -26.04
N GLU A 175 12.11 10.20 -24.88
CA GLU A 175 11.89 11.53 -24.33
C GLU A 175 12.75 11.80 -23.08
N GLY A 176 13.53 10.83 -22.61
CA GLY A 176 14.37 10.97 -21.41
C GLY A 176 13.57 11.11 -20.10
N ARG A 177 12.31 10.68 -20.07
CA ARG A 177 11.43 10.82 -18.90
C ARG A 177 11.75 9.80 -17.82
N LEU A 178 11.49 10.17 -16.57
CA LEU A 178 11.62 9.27 -15.43
C LEU A 178 10.36 8.43 -15.25
N PHE A 179 10.53 7.12 -15.07
CA PHE A 179 9.42 6.24 -14.72
C PHE A 179 9.06 6.37 -13.24
N ILE A 180 7.77 6.47 -12.94
CA ILE A 180 7.25 6.51 -11.57
C ILE A 180 6.60 5.17 -11.23
N PRO A 181 7.29 4.30 -10.45
CA PRO A 181 6.78 2.98 -10.10
C PRO A 181 5.54 3.06 -9.18
N PRO A 182 4.59 2.11 -9.28
CA PRO A 182 3.38 2.14 -8.47
C PRO A 182 3.57 1.69 -7.01
N PHE A 183 4.71 1.04 -6.67
CA PHE A 183 4.97 0.50 -5.33
C PHE A 183 6.45 0.22 -5.01
N ASP A 184 7.25 -0.28 -5.96
CA ASP A 184 8.62 -0.76 -5.68
C ASP A 184 9.65 0.36 -5.85
N ASP A 185 9.62 1.34 -4.96
CA ASP A 185 10.52 2.50 -4.93
C ASP A 185 10.57 3.05 -3.51
N GLU A 186 11.76 3.36 -3.01
CA GLU A 186 11.99 3.82 -1.64
C GLU A 186 11.15 5.05 -1.28
N LYS A 187 11.08 6.04 -2.16
CA LYS A 187 10.32 7.27 -1.91
C LYS A 187 8.81 7.03 -1.99
N VAL A 188 8.36 6.12 -2.86
CA VAL A 188 6.94 5.70 -2.91
C VAL A 188 6.57 4.96 -1.62
N ILE A 189 7.36 3.99 -1.18
CA ILE A 189 7.14 3.24 0.06
C ILE A 189 7.13 4.18 1.26
N ALA A 190 8.11 5.08 1.36
CA ALA A 190 8.20 6.06 2.45
C ALA A 190 6.95 6.97 2.52
N GLY A 191 6.44 7.42 1.38
CA GLY A 191 5.20 8.20 1.30
C GLY A 191 4.01 7.44 1.88
N GLN A 192 3.85 6.15 1.55
CA GLN A 192 2.80 5.28 2.08
C GLN A 192 2.97 5.04 3.59
N GLY A 193 4.21 4.98 4.08
CA GLY A 193 4.54 4.79 5.49
C GLY A 193 4.00 5.90 6.40
N THR A 194 3.73 7.09 5.87
CA THR A 194 3.12 8.19 6.64
C THR A 194 1.75 7.84 7.20
N ILE A 195 1.03 6.87 6.61
CA ILE A 195 -0.23 6.32 7.14
C ILE A 195 0.02 5.65 8.49
N GLY A 196 1.12 4.89 8.62
CA GLY A 196 1.49 4.25 9.89
C GLY A 196 1.76 5.26 11.00
N LEU A 197 2.39 6.39 10.68
CA LEU A 197 2.59 7.47 11.64
C LEU A 197 1.26 8.08 12.09
N GLU A 198 0.34 8.36 11.14
CA GLU A 198 -0.99 8.89 11.46
C GLU A 198 -1.82 7.91 12.31
N ILE A 199 -1.71 6.60 12.05
CA ILE A 199 -2.38 5.56 12.85
C ILE A 199 -1.94 5.64 14.30
N LEU A 200 -0.63 5.72 14.56
CA LEU A 200 -0.09 5.79 15.92
C LEU A 200 -0.37 7.13 16.61
N GLU A 201 -0.50 8.22 15.86
CA GLU A 201 -0.92 9.52 16.41
C GLU A 201 -2.36 9.50 16.92
N ASP A 202 -3.25 8.83 16.16
CA ASP A 202 -4.68 8.78 16.50
C ASP A 202 -5.01 7.64 17.50
N LEU A 203 -4.20 6.56 17.52
CA LEU A 203 -4.38 5.39 18.39
C LEU A 203 -3.01 4.77 18.73
N TYR A 204 -2.35 5.33 19.75
CA TYR A 204 -0.99 4.90 20.14
C TYR A 204 -0.92 3.48 20.73
N ASP A 205 -2.02 2.99 21.29
CA ASP A 205 -2.16 1.68 21.95
C ASP A 205 -2.86 0.63 21.06
N VAL A 206 -2.77 0.79 19.73
CA VAL A 206 -3.24 -0.21 18.76
C VAL A 206 -2.48 -1.53 18.92
N ASP A 207 -3.19 -2.65 18.85
CA ASP A 207 -2.59 -3.99 18.90
C ASP A 207 -2.31 -4.54 17.51
N ASN A 208 -3.21 -4.28 16.53
CA ASN A 208 -3.11 -4.86 15.18
C ASN A 208 -3.43 -3.81 14.11
N VAL A 209 -2.73 -3.90 12.97
CA VAL A 209 -3.05 -3.10 11.77
C VAL A 209 -3.19 -4.05 10.59
N ILE A 210 -4.37 -4.03 9.95
CA ILE A 210 -4.72 -4.89 8.82
C ILE A 210 -4.60 -4.09 7.53
N VAL A 211 -3.80 -4.59 6.59
CA VAL A 211 -3.35 -3.83 5.41
C VAL A 211 -3.61 -4.61 4.12
N PRO A 212 -4.32 -4.05 3.12
CA PRO A 212 -4.45 -4.63 1.79
C PRO A 212 -3.09 -4.72 1.09
N ILE A 213 -2.83 -5.83 0.38
CA ILE A 213 -1.60 -6.04 -0.38
C ILE A 213 -1.90 -6.24 -1.87
N GLY A 214 -1.29 -5.38 -2.71
CA GLY A 214 -1.01 -5.65 -4.12
C GLY A 214 0.49 -5.94 -4.30
N GLY A 215 1.25 -5.00 -4.86
CA GLY A 215 2.71 -5.11 -4.99
C GLY A 215 3.51 -4.87 -3.71
N GLY A 216 2.86 -4.53 -2.59
CA GLY A 216 3.47 -4.45 -1.26
C GLY A 216 3.85 -3.05 -0.77
N GLY A 217 3.74 -1.98 -1.60
CA GLY A 217 4.22 -0.64 -1.20
C GLY A 217 3.50 -0.04 0.03
N LEU A 218 2.18 -0.27 0.17
CA LEU A 218 1.42 0.20 1.32
C LEU A 218 1.85 -0.51 2.60
N ILE A 219 1.79 -1.84 2.61
CA ILE A 219 2.11 -2.62 3.81
C ILE A 219 3.59 -2.48 4.21
N ALA A 220 4.51 -2.41 3.26
CA ALA A 220 5.93 -2.19 3.53
C ALA A 220 6.16 -0.86 4.25
N GLY A 221 5.59 0.24 3.75
CA GLY A 221 5.70 1.54 4.38
C GLY A 221 5.05 1.60 5.76
N VAL A 222 3.81 1.09 5.89
CA VAL A 222 3.07 1.04 7.17
C VAL A 222 3.81 0.17 8.20
N ALA A 223 4.29 -1.02 7.79
CA ALA A 223 5.02 -1.92 8.67
C ALA A 223 6.31 -1.26 9.17
N LEU A 224 7.09 -0.65 8.28
CA LEU A 224 8.33 0.02 8.67
C LEU A 224 8.05 1.17 9.65
N ALA A 225 7.05 2.02 9.38
CA ALA A 225 6.69 3.12 10.26
C ALA A 225 6.31 2.63 11.66
N ILE A 226 5.41 1.66 11.73
CA ILE A 226 4.86 1.17 13.01
C ILE A 226 5.90 0.36 13.78
N LYS A 227 6.57 -0.60 13.14
CA LYS A 227 7.57 -1.46 13.79
C LYS A 227 8.78 -0.69 14.29
N SER A 228 9.15 0.40 13.63
CA SER A 228 10.22 1.29 14.10
C SER A 228 9.87 2.05 15.39
N ILE A 229 8.58 2.22 15.69
CA ILE A 229 8.10 2.92 16.89
C ILE A 229 7.68 1.90 17.97
N ASN A 230 6.88 0.91 17.58
CA ASN A 230 6.43 -0.16 18.48
C ASN A 230 6.45 -1.53 17.78
N PRO A 231 7.50 -2.33 17.95
CA PRO A 231 7.65 -3.62 17.28
C PRO A 231 6.65 -4.69 17.74
N ARG A 232 5.91 -4.46 18.84
CA ARG A 232 4.91 -5.41 19.36
C ARG A 232 3.58 -5.38 18.60
N ILE A 233 3.29 -4.32 17.85
CA ILE A 233 2.05 -4.19 17.07
C ILE A 233 2.10 -5.19 15.91
N ASN A 234 1.06 -5.98 15.75
CA ASN A 234 0.94 -6.92 14.64
C ASN A 234 0.57 -6.17 13.35
N ILE A 235 1.31 -6.44 12.29
CA ILE A 235 0.99 -5.97 10.94
C ILE A 235 0.56 -7.18 10.13
N ILE A 236 -0.70 -7.20 9.70
CA ILE A 236 -1.28 -8.36 9.01
C ILE A 236 -1.71 -7.94 7.61
N GLY A 237 -1.16 -8.62 6.63
CA GLY A 237 -1.47 -8.41 5.23
C GLY A 237 -2.72 -9.17 4.77
N VAL A 238 -3.43 -8.63 3.78
CA VAL A 238 -4.59 -9.32 3.18
C VAL A 238 -4.49 -9.30 1.67
N GLN A 239 -4.62 -10.46 1.04
CA GLN A 239 -4.75 -10.61 -0.42
C GLN A 239 -5.99 -11.43 -0.79
N SER A 240 -6.42 -11.32 -2.05
CA SER A 240 -7.40 -12.23 -2.64
C SER A 240 -6.78 -13.61 -2.86
N GLU A 241 -7.56 -14.68 -2.68
CA GLU A 241 -7.16 -16.04 -3.05
C GLU A 241 -6.84 -16.18 -4.54
N ASN A 242 -7.42 -15.34 -5.38
CA ASN A 242 -7.20 -15.34 -6.82
C ASN A 242 -5.89 -14.66 -7.23
N VAL A 243 -5.36 -13.77 -6.37
CA VAL A 243 -4.15 -12.96 -6.65
C VAL A 243 -3.36 -12.79 -5.36
N HIS A 244 -2.40 -13.69 -5.11
CA HIS A 244 -1.67 -13.73 -3.86
C HIS A 244 -0.14 -13.85 -4.01
N GLY A 245 0.43 -13.12 -4.97
CA GLY A 245 1.87 -13.18 -5.25
C GLY A 245 2.77 -12.84 -4.05
N MET A 246 2.38 -11.86 -3.21
CA MET A 246 3.13 -11.55 -1.99
C MET A 246 3.00 -12.64 -0.93
N ALA A 247 1.80 -13.18 -0.69
CA ALA A 247 1.60 -14.27 0.27
C ALA A 247 2.39 -15.52 -0.14
N SER A 248 2.32 -15.92 -1.42
CA SER A 248 3.12 -17.02 -1.96
C SER A 248 4.61 -16.80 -1.73
N SER A 249 5.11 -15.59 -1.98
CA SER A 249 6.52 -15.24 -1.79
C SER A 249 6.92 -15.25 -0.32
N TYR A 250 6.06 -14.70 0.55
CA TYR A 250 6.28 -14.62 1.98
C TYR A 250 6.46 -16.00 2.61
N TYR A 251 5.54 -16.93 2.32
CA TYR A 251 5.61 -18.29 2.85
C TYR A 251 6.66 -19.18 2.18
N ALA A 252 7.00 -18.90 0.92
CA ALA A 252 8.09 -19.61 0.24
C ALA A 252 9.49 -19.15 0.70
N GLY A 253 9.61 -17.97 1.33
CA GLY A 253 10.90 -17.39 1.72
C GLY A 253 11.68 -16.76 0.56
N HIS A 254 11.10 -16.68 -0.64
CA HIS A 254 11.69 -16.05 -1.84
C HIS A 254 10.60 -15.55 -2.78
N ILE A 255 10.93 -14.60 -3.63
CA ILE A 255 9.97 -14.04 -4.59
C ILE A 255 9.52 -15.11 -5.59
N THR A 256 8.21 -15.30 -5.69
CA THR A 256 7.54 -16.19 -6.63
C THR A 256 6.64 -15.40 -7.59
N ASN A 257 6.34 -15.99 -8.74
CA ASN A 257 5.31 -15.48 -9.65
C ASN A 257 4.01 -16.28 -9.41
N HIS A 258 2.92 -15.58 -9.19
CA HIS A 258 1.60 -16.18 -9.09
C HIS A 258 0.79 -15.93 -10.37
N ARG A 259 0.06 -16.94 -10.84
CA ARG A 259 -0.84 -16.77 -11.99
C ARG A 259 -2.16 -16.19 -11.50
N ASN A 260 -2.47 -14.96 -11.91
CA ASN A 260 -3.71 -14.29 -11.55
C ASN A 260 -4.92 -14.92 -12.24
N ALA A 261 -6.00 -15.11 -11.48
CA ALA A 261 -7.29 -15.60 -11.98
C ALA A 261 -8.36 -14.47 -12.08
N GLY A 262 -7.93 -13.20 -11.90
CA GLY A 262 -8.80 -12.05 -11.83
C GLY A 262 -9.43 -11.88 -10.44
N THR A 263 -9.66 -10.63 -10.02
CA THR A 263 -10.19 -10.31 -8.70
C THR A 263 -11.05 -9.05 -8.72
N LEU A 264 -12.03 -8.97 -7.79
CA LEU A 264 -12.75 -7.73 -7.49
C LEU A 264 -11.81 -6.64 -6.95
N ALA A 265 -10.71 -7.04 -6.33
CA ALA A 265 -9.67 -6.16 -5.80
C ALA A 265 -8.67 -5.75 -6.88
N ASP A 266 -9.15 -5.17 -7.99
CA ASP A 266 -8.36 -4.80 -9.18
C ASP A 266 -7.13 -3.91 -8.85
N GLY A 267 -7.22 -3.03 -7.85
CA GLY A 267 -6.08 -2.24 -7.35
C GLY A 267 -4.96 -3.07 -6.71
N CYS A 268 -5.22 -4.35 -6.40
CA CYS A 268 -4.29 -5.32 -5.83
C CYS A 268 -3.95 -6.47 -6.78
N ASP A 269 -4.36 -6.41 -8.06
CA ASP A 269 -4.08 -7.44 -9.08
C ASP A 269 -2.60 -7.40 -9.51
N VAL A 270 -1.72 -7.92 -8.65
CA VAL A 270 -0.27 -7.94 -8.86
C VAL A 270 0.26 -9.37 -8.70
N ALA A 271 0.69 -9.96 -9.81
CA ALA A 271 1.16 -11.36 -9.89
C ALA A 271 2.48 -11.59 -9.13
N ARG A 272 3.34 -10.58 -9.08
CA ARG A 272 4.67 -10.65 -8.47
C ARG A 272 4.93 -9.43 -7.60
N PRO A 273 5.33 -9.59 -6.32
CA PRO A 273 5.68 -8.47 -5.47
C PRO A 273 6.91 -7.72 -5.99
N GLY A 274 7.11 -6.50 -5.51
CA GLY A 274 8.35 -5.78 -5.70
C GLY A 274 9.50 -6.41 -4.94
N VAL A 275 10.72 -6.11 -5.33
CA VAL A 275 11.93 -6.61 -4.64
C VAL A 275 12.10 -5.90 -3.30
N LEU A 276 12.05 -4.57 -3.30
CA LEU A 276 12.18 -3.77 -2.07
C LEU A 276 11.02 -4.03 -1.11
N THR A 277 9.78 -4.09 -1.65
CA THR A 277 8.60 -4.33 -0.82
C THR A 277 8.62 -5.71 -0.19
N TYR A 278 9.08 -6.75 -0.91
CA TYR A 278 9.20 -8.10 -0.39
C TYR A 278 10.21 -8.18 0.78
N GLU A 279 11.39 -7.57 0.65
CA GLU A 279 12.40 -7.58 1.72
C GLU A 279 11.86 -6.97 3.02
N ILE A 280 11.11 -5.87 2.93
CA ILE A 280 10.50 -5.24 4.10
C ILE A 280 9.37 -6.10 4.67
N VAL A 281 8.50 -6.63 3.82
CA VAL A 281 7.36 -7.46 4.24
C VAL A 281 7.84 -8.73 4.92
N LYS A 282 8.85 -9.41 4.36
CA LYS A 282 9.44 -10.62 4.93
C LYS A 282 9.92 -10.43 6.36
N ASP A 283 10.51 -9.28 6.66
CA ASP A 283 11.14 -9.01 7.96
C ASP A 283 10.17 -8.41 8.99
N LEU A 284 9.17 -7.61 8.55
CA LEU A 284 8.37 -6.79 9.45
C LEU A 284 6.89 -7.18 9.56
N VAL A 285 6.35 -7.92 8.59
CA VAL A 285 4.94 -8.35 8.61
C VAL A 285 4.78 -9.57 9.48
N THR A 286 3.70 -9.61 10.26
CA THR A 286 3.42 -10.69 11.21
C THR A 286 2.80 -11.89 10.53
N ASP A 287 1.87 -11.65 9.59
CA ASP A 287 1.12 -12.68 8.89
C ASP A 287 0.49 -12.15 7.61
N ILE A 288 0.12 -13.02 6.67
CA ILE A 288 -0.64 -12.67 5.47
C ILE A 288 -1.78 -13.65 5.30
N VAL A 289 -3.02 -13.16 5.30
CA VAL A 289 -4.21 -13.98 5.13
C VAL A 289 -4.85 -13.77 3.76
N LEU A 290 -5.52 -14.80 3.26
CA LEU A 290 -6.21 -14.77 1.98
C LEU A 290 -7.72 -14.70 2.20
N VAL A 291 -8.41 -13.92 1.35
CA VAL A 291 -9.87 -13.81 1.32
C VAL A 291 -10.42 -14.17 -0.04
N THR A 292 -11.61 -14.78 -0.05
CA THR A 292 -12.31 -15.15 -1.29
C THR A 292 -12.94 -13.93 -1.94
N GLU A 293 -13.28 -14.03 -3.22
CA GLU A 293 -14.00 -12.96 -3.95
C GLU A 293 -15.39 -12.69 -3.32
N GLU A 294 -16.04 -13.70 -2.76
CA GLU A 294 -17.32 -13.53 -2.07
C GLU A 294 -17.16 -12.80 -0.72
N GLU A 295 -16.09 -13.07 0.03
CA GLU A 295 -15.75 -12.33 1.25
C GLU A 295 -15.46 -10.85 0.93
N ILE A 296 -14.78 -10.56 -0.19
CA ILE A 296 -14.54 -9.19 -0.66
C ILE A 296 -15.87 -8.52 -1.01
N ARG A 297 -16.72 -9.17 -1.80
CA ARG A 297 -18.06 -8.69 -2.18
C ARG A 297 -18.90 -8.38 -0.95
N SER A 298 -19.00 -9.34 -0.04
CA SER A 298 -19.75 -9.21 1.22
C SER A 298 -19.24 -8.03 2.05
N SER A 299 -17.93 -7.87 2.15
CA SER A 299 -17.30 -6.76 2.87
C SER A 299 -17.68 -5.39 2.26
N MET A 300 -17.63 -5.26 0.93
CA MET A 300 -18.05 -4.03 0.25
C MET A 300 -19.52 -3.68 0.57
N VAL A 301 -20.41 -4.65 0.52
CA VAL A 301 -21.83 -4.46 0.88
C VAL A 301 -21.97 -4.01 2.33
N HIS A 302 -21.28 -4.65 3.27
CA HIS A 302 -21.33 -4.29 4.69
C HIS A 302 -20.78 -2.87 4.96
N LEU A 303 -19.67 -2.49 4.31
CA LEU A 303 -19.11 -1.15 4.44
C LEU A 303 -20.11 -0.08 3.96
N ILE A 304 -20.80 -0.30 2.85
CA ILE A 304 -21.84 0.59 2.36
C ILE A 304 -23.03 0.63 3.34
N GLN A 305 -23.59 -0.51 3.71
CA GLN A 305 -24.83 -0.58 4.49
C GLN A 305 -24.66 -0.16 5.94
N ARG A 306 -23.54 -0.53 6.58
CA ARG A 306 -23.32 -0.36 8.01
C ARG A 306 -22.41 0.80 8.36
N ASN A 307 -21.36 1.04 7.57
CA ASN A 307 -20.38 2.11 7.81
C ASN A 307 -20.62 3.35 6.94
N LYS A 308 -21.53 3.27 5.94
CA LYS A 308 -21.84 4.37 4.99
C LYS A 308 -20.63 4.79 4.16
N ILE A 309 -19.79 3.81 3.81
CA ILE A 309 -18.53 4.01 3.08
C ILE A 309 -18.60 3.29 1.75
N ILE A 310 -18.33 4.00 0.65
CA ILE A 310 -18.10 3.39 -0.65
C ILE A 310 -16.61 3.09 -0.77
N THR A 311 -16.28 1.85 -1.14
CA THR A 311 -14.91 1.39 -1.36
C THR A 311 -14.82 0.55 -2.62
N GLU A 312 -13.67 0.55 -3.27
CA GLU A 312 -13.33 -0.44 -4.31
C GLU A 312 -12.96 -1.79 -3.67
N GLY A 313 -12.88 -2.86 -4.46
CA GLY A 313 -12.56 -4.18 -3.94
C GLY A 313 -11.23 -4.24 -3.17
N ALA A 314 -10.19 -3.57 -3.68
CA ALA A 314 -8.90 -3.46 -3.00
C ALA A 314 -9.01 -2.77 -1.63
N GLY A 315 -9.87 -1.75 -1.52
CA GLY A 315 -10.13 -1.05 -0.26
C GLY A 315 -10.90 -1.88 0.76
N ALA A 316 -11.63 -2.92 0.32
CA ALA A 316 -12.43 -3.78 1.18
C ALA A 316 -11.67 -4.99 1.74
N LEU A 317 -10.49 -5.33 1.21
CA LEU A 317 -9.72 -6.54 1.59
C LEU A 317 -9.49 -6.67 3.10
N ALA A 318 -9.01 -5.61 3.75
CA ALA A 318 -8.73 -5.64 5.19
C ALA A 318 -10.01 -5.92 6.02
N SER A 319 -11.13 -5.29 5.64
CA SER A 319 -12.42 -5.53 6.30
C SER A 319 -13.01 -6.90 5.95
N ALA A 320 -12.72 -7.45 4.77
CA ALA A 320 -13.11 -8.80 4.39
C ALA A 320 -12.46 -9.86 5.31
N ALA A 321 -11.16 -9.70 5.60
CA ALA A 321 -10.47 -10.58 6.53
C ALA A 321 -11.02 -10.50 7.96
N LEU A 322 -11.44 -9.31 8.41
CA LEU A 322 -12.12 -9.15 9.70
C LEU A 322 -13.47 -9.87 9.74
N LEU A 323 -14.29 -9.71 8.70
CA LEU A 323 -15.65 -10.27 8.65
C LEU A 323 -15.67 -11.77 8.43
N SER A 324 -14.64 -12.35 7.82
CA SER A 324 -14.53 -13.78 7.56
C SER A 324 -14.21 -14.63 8.80
N GLY A 325 -13.80 -13.99 9.92
CA GLY A 325 -13.38 -14.70 11.14
C GLY A 325 -11.95 -15.26 11.08
N LYS A 326 -11.24 -15.12 9.95
CA LYS A 326 -9.87 -15.62 9.77
C LYS A 326 -8.85 -14.97 10.72
N LEU A 327 -9.20 -13.80 11.27
CA LEU A 327 -8.35 -13.03 12.17
C LEU A 327 -8.79 -13.06 13.65
N ASP A 328 -9.80 -13.85 14.00
CA ASP A 328 -10.40 -13.84 15.35
C ASP A 328 -9.37 -13.99 16.47
N HIS A 329 -8.35 -14.81 16.29
CA HIS A 329 -7.28 -15.03 17.27
C HIS A 329 -6.35 -13.81 17.46
N TYR A 330 -6.29 -12.90 16.50
CA TYR A 330 -5.55 -11.63 16.63
C TYR A 330 -6.39 -10.52 17.25
N ILE A 331 -7.70 -10.47 16.93
CA ILE A 331 -8.52 -9.26 17.10
C ILE A 331 -9.47 -9.28 18.30
N GLN A 332 -9.84 -10.47 18.83
CA GLN A 332 -10.78 -10.57 19.96
C GLN A 332 -10.22 -9.88 21.21
N GLY A 333 -10.97 -8.91 21.74
CA GLY A 333 -10.55 -8.08 22.90
C GLY A 333 -9.41 -7.10 22.62
N LYS A 334 -9.06 -6.88 21.35
CA LYS A 334 -7.92 -6.06 20.92
C LYS A 334 -8.35 -4.83 20.14
N LYS A 335 -7.48 -3.80 20.13
CA LYS A 335 -7.61 -2.61 19.30
C LYS A 335 -6.99 -2.86 17.94
N THR A 336 -7.80 -2.78 16.88
CA THR A 336 -7.39 -3.12 15.54
C THR A 336 -7.76 -2.03 14.56
N VAL A 337 -6.80 -1.59 13.73
CA VAL A 337 -7.04 -0.66 12.62
C VAL A 337 -7.11 -1.43 11.31
N SER A 338 -8.19 -1.24 10.55
CA SER A 338 -8.37 -1.75 9.19
C SER A 338 -8.19 -0.60 8.20
N ILE A 339 -7.27 -0.72 7.26
CA ILE A 339 -7.03 0.33 6.25
C ILE A 339 -7.99 0.16 5.08
N ILE A 340 -8.83 1.17 4.85
CA ILE A 340 -9.68 1.31 3.66
C ILE A 340 -8.88 2.04 2.60
N SER A 341 -8.16 1.28 1.76
CA SER A 341 -7.07 1.81 0.94
C SER A 341 -7.49 2.67 -0.25
N GLY A 342 -8.74 2.48 -0.75
CA GLY A 342 -9.26 3.24 -1.88
C GLY A 342 -10.78 3.06 -2.08
N GLY A 343 -11.37 3.99 -2.84
CA GLY A 343 -12.81 4.03 -3.12
C GLY A 343 -13.14 4.32 -4.59
N ASN A 344 -12.17 4.26 -5.49
CA ASN A 344 -12.35 4.58 -6.92
C ASN A 344 -13.05 3.43 -7.67
N ILE A 345 -14.37 3.40 -7.57
CA ILE A 345 -15.24 2.40 -8.20
C ILE A 345 -16.38 3.07 -8.94
N ASP A 346 -16.73 2.52 -10.10
CA ASP A 346 -17.89 2.99 -10.88
C ASP A 346 -19.22 2.61 -10.21
N LEU A 347 -20.21 3.51 -10.26
CA LEU A 347 -21.53 3.27 -9.68
C LEU A 347 -22.23 2.04 -10.28
N SER A 348 -22.04 1.78 -11.57
CA SER A 348 -22.53 0.55 -12.22
C SER A 348 -21.95 -0.71 -11.59
N ARG A 349 -20.68 -0.67 -11.20
CA ARG A 349 -20.02 -1.79 -10.50
C ARG A 349 -20.58 -1.93 -9.08
N VAL A 350 -20.81 -0.82 -8.38
CA VAL A 350 -21.45 -0.83 -7.05
C VAL A 350 -22.84 -1.48 -7.13
N SER A 351 -23.64 -1.09 -8.14
CA SER A 351 -24.97 -1.68 -8.38
C SER A 351 -24.89 -3.20 -8.58
N GLN A 352 -23.98 -3.68 -9.44
CA GLN A 352 -23.77 -5.11 -9.66
C GLN A 352 -23.37 -5.86 -8.37
N ILE A 353 -22.50 -5.26 -7.55
CA ILE A 353 -22.02 -5.86 -6.31
C ILE A 353 -23.13 -5.92 -5.26
N THR A 354 -23.94 -4.88 -5.16
CA THR A 354 -25.02 -4.77 -4.15
C THR A 354 -26.32 -5.45 -4.55
N GLY A 355 -26.46 -5.87 -5.81
CA GLY A 355 -27.73 -6.39 -6.35
C GLY A 355 -28.83 -5.33 -6.48
N LEU A 356 -28.49 -4.04 -6.39
CA LEU A 356 -29.46 -2.96 -6.61
C LEU A 356 -29.63 -2.78 -8.12
N GLU A 357 -30.86 -2.99 -8.62
CA GLU A 357 -31.19 -2.67 -10.00
C GLU A 357 -31.12 -1.15 -10.19
N THR A 358 -30.30 -0.69 -11.13
CA THR A 358 -30.40 0.69 -11.62
C THR A 358 -31.64 0.77 -12.51
N THR A 359 -32.73 1.23 -11.96
CA THR A 359 -33.85 1.71 -12.80
C THR A 359 -33.36 2.93 -13.57
N HIS A 360 -33.20 2.77 -14.87
CA HIS A 360 -32.91 3.84 -15.82
C HIS A 360 -34.15 4.72 -16.05
#